data_a1a528a7db0c6d1b716c541a1ca728e9
#
_entry.id   a1a528a7db0c6d1b716c541a1ca728e9
#
_cell.length_a   1.000
_cell.length_b   1.000
_cell.length_c   1.000
_cell.angle_alpha   90.00
_cell.angle_beta   90.00
_cell.angle_gamma   90.00
#
_symmetry.space_group_name_H-M   'P 1'
#
loop_
_entity.id
_entity.type
_entity.pdbx_description
1 polymer ?
#
loop_
_entity_poly.entity_id
_entity_poly.type
_entity_poly.pdbx_seq_one_letter_code
_entity_poly.pdbx_strand_id
1 'polypeptide(L)'
;MVAGHDFHFGYMGKGNPRRLQEKCAQLGIGCDIIPKVEQDGITISSTYIRTLIAQGEMERAVQFLGHPHVLTQKVAHGKKIGSSTLGFPTVNLHIPEGVIVPAFGVYTTKVCFGGESRIAVTNVGVRPTVKDGTRRATVEGFILDFDGAMYGPTIALALH
;
A
#
# COMPACT_ATOMS: atom_id res chain seq x y z
N MET A 1 26.38 -7.81 -10.22
CA MET A 1 24.97 -7.72 -10.64
C MET A 1 24.16 -8.59 -9.71
N VAL A 2 22.92 -8.17 -9.35
CA VAL A 2 22.01 -8.98 -8.52
C VAL A 2 20.68 -9.08 -9.22
N ALA A 3 20.07 -10.26 -9.25
CA ALA A 3 18.76 -10.51 -9.84
C ALA A 3 17.97 -11.56 -9.05
N GLY A 4 16.64 -11.53 -9.12
CA GLY A 4 15.79 -12.55 -8.54
C GLY A 4 15.79 -13.86 -9.36
N HIS A 5 15.36 -14.94 -8.73
CA HIS A 5 15.25 -16.28 -9.36
C HIS A 5 14.32 -16.31 -10.57
N ASP A 6 13.35 -15.41 -10.62
CA ASP A 6 12.33 -15.28 -11.65
C ASP A 6 12.59 -14.12 -12.63
N PHE A 7 13.80 -13.56 -12.62
CA PHE A 7 14.16 -12.43 -13.47
C PHE A 7 14.19 -12.83 -14.94
N HIS A 8 13.49 -12.08 -15.78
CA HIS A 8 13.50 -12.24 -17.23
C HIS A 8 13.93 -10.95 -17.92
N PHE A 9 14.65 -11.07 -19.03
CA PHE A 9 15.14 -9.92 -19.79
C PHE A 9 15.23 -10.21 -21.30
N GLY A 10 15.47 -9.15 -22.05
CA GLY A 10 15.61 -9.21 -23.50
C GLY A 10 14.28 -9.39 -24.24
N TYR A 11 14.37 -9.59 -25.55
CA TYR A 11 13.21 -9.69 -26.42
C TYR A 11 12.30 -10.87 -26.00
N MET A 12 11.03 -10.56 -25.76
CA MET A 12 10.00 -11.50 -25.27
C MET A 12 10.38 -12.26 -23.98
N GLY A 13 11.23 -11.68 -23.12
CA GLY A 13 11.62 -12.31 -21.87
C GLY A 13 12.43 -13.62 -22.03
N LYS A 14 13.10 -13.82 -23.17
CA LYS A 14 13.87 -15.04 -23.43
C LYS A 14 15.14 -15.19 -22.59
N GLY A 15 15.64 -14.08 -22.01
CA GLY A 15 16.71 -14.09 -21.03
C GLY A 15 16.19 -14.59 -19.69
N ASN A 16 16.98 -15.36 -18.96
CA ASN A 16 16.69 -15.90 -17.64
C ASN A 16 17.93 -15.78 -16.73
N PRO A 17 17.81 -16.06 -15.41
CA PRO A 17 18.93 -15.95 -14.48
C PRO A 17 20.16 -16.73 -14.90
N ARG A 18 20.00 -17.95 -15.41
CA ARG A 18 21.12 -18.78 -15.88
C ARG A 18 21.89 -18.10 -17.00
N ARG A 19 21.20 -17.61 -18.02
CA ARG A 19 21.83 -16.86 -19.12
C ARG A 19 22.50 -15.58 -18.65
N LEU A 20 21.92 -14.93 -17.62
CA LEU A 20 22.55 -13.76 -17.02
C LEU A 20 23.87 -14.12 -16.37
N GLN A 21 23.92 -15.18 -15.56
CA GLN A 21 25.15 -15.65 -14.91
C GLN A 21 26.23 -16.03 -15.93
N GLU A 22 25.84 -16.79 -16.97
CA GLU A 22 26.74 -17.19 -18.05
C GLU A 22 27.38 -15.96 -18.75
N LYS A 23 26.57 -14.94 -19.04
CA LYS A 23 27.07 -13.69 -19.66
C LYS A 23 27.92 -12.85 -18.73
N CYS A 24 27.54 -12.73 -17.47
CA CYS A 24 28.33 -12.02 -16.47
C CYS A 24 29.70 -12.70 -16.29
N ALA A 25 29.75 -14.02 -16.21
CA ALA A 25 31.03 -14.76 -16.12
C ALA A 25 31.93 -14.51 -17.33
N GLN A 26 31.37 -14.50 -18.55
CA GLN A 26 32.12 -14.18 -19.77
C GLN A 26 32.70 -12.76 -19.78
N LEU A 27 32.05 -11.82 -19.08
CA LEU A 27 32.47 -10.41 -19.01
C LEU A 27 33.27 -10.08 -17.75
N GLY A 28 33.57 -11.05 -16.91
CA GLY A 28 34.26 -10.83 -15.63
C GLY A 28 33.43 -10.06 -14.60
N ILE A 29 32.10 -10.08 -14.73
CA ILE A 29 31.17 -9.37 -13.82
C ILE A 29 30.61 -10.38 -12.80
N GLY A 30 30.70 -10.06 -11.50
CA GLY A 30 30.03 -10.82 -10.45
C GLY A 30 28.51 -10.82 -10.63
N CYS A 31 27.84 -11.98 -10.45
CA CYS A 31 26.40 -12.11 -10.59
C CYS A 31 25.81 -13.04 -9.53
N ASP A 32 24.98 -12.47 -8.66
CA ASP A 32 24.26 -13.18 -7.63
C ASP A 32 22.79 -13.33 -8.01
N ILE A 33 22.27 -14.54 -7.94
CA ILE A 33 20.84 -14.82 -8.12
C ILE A 33 20.23 -15.10 -6.76
N ILE A 34 19.32 -14.22 -6.36
CA ILE A 34 18.59 -14.36 -5.10
C ILE A 34 17.55 -15.47 -5.26
N PRO A 35 17.58 -16.51 -4.43
CA PRO A 35 16.60 -17.60 -4.48
C PRO A 35 15.21 -17.10 -4.09
N LYS A 36 14.18 -17.87 -4.40
CA LYS A 36 12.83 -17.59 -3.91
C LYS A 36 12.81 -17.62 -2.38
N VAL A 37 12.06 -16.69 -1.80
CA VAL A 37 11.78 -16.69 -0.36
C VAL A 37 10.38 -17.21 -0.16
N GLU A 38 10.21 -18.12 0.78
CA GLU A 38 8.92 -18.72 1.12
C GLU A 38 8.62 -18.53 2.62
N GLN A 39 7.36 -18.35 2.93
CA GLN A 39 6.82 -18.38 4.26
C GLN A 39 5.61 -19.30 4.28
N ASP A 40 5.59 -20.27 5.21
CA ASP A 40 4.55 -21.29 5.33
C ASP A 40 4.27 -22.06 4.02
N GLY A 41 5.33 -22.34 3.24
CA GLY A 41 5.24 -23.01 1.95
C GLY A 41 4.70 -22.15 0.81
N ILE A 42 4.47 -20.86 1.04
CA ILE A 42 3.98 -19.90 0.04
C ILE A 42 5.11 -18.97 -0.38
N THR A 43 5.36 -18.88 -1.68
CA THR A 43 6.37 -17.97 -2.22
C THR A 43 5.98 -16.52 -2.00
N ILE A 44 6.85 -15.75 -1.36
CA ILE A 44 6.66 -14.32 -1.18
C ILE A 44 6.81 -13.64 -2.55
N SER A 45 5.73 -13.06 -3.04
CA SER A 45 5.71 -12.36 -4.32
C SER A 45 4.82 -11.12 -4.26
N SER A 46 5.19 -10.11 -5.03
CA SER A 46 4.37 -8.89 -5.12
C SER A 46 2.97 -9.17 -5.66
N THR A 47 2.80 -10.16 -6.52
CA THR A 47 1.50 -10.58 -7.05
C THR A 47 0.61 -11.14 -5.94
N TYR A 48 1.13 -12.06 -5.13
CA TYR A 48 0.40 -12.63 -4.02
C TYR A 48 0.03 -11.58 -2.97
N ILE A 49 0.98 -10.72 -2.59
CA ILE A 49 0.74 -9.64 -1.63
C ILE A 49 -0.34 -8.67 -2.14
N ARG A 50 -0.30 -8.29 -3.43
CA ARG A 50 -1.36 -7.45 -4.03
C ARG A 50 -2.73 -8.10 -3.98
N THR A 51 -2.79 -9.41 -4.17
CA THR A 51 -4.05 -10.17 -4.06
C THR A 51 -4.60 -10.11 -2.64
N LEU A 52 -3.76 -10.32 -1.63
CA LEU A 52 -4.16 -10.22 -0.22
C LEU A 52 -4.70 -8.83 0.11
N ILE A 53 -4.01 -7.77 -0.30
CA ILE A 53 -4.47 -6.39 -0.10
C ILE A 53 -5.81 -6.15 -0.78
N ALA A 54 -5.96 -6.57 -2.04
CA ALA A 54 -7.20 -6.41 -2.79
C ALA A 54 -8.38 -7.20 -2.21
N GLN A 55 -8.12 -8.27 -1.46
CA GLN A 55 -9.10 -9.07 -0.74
C GLN A 55 -9.39 -8.55 0.68
N GLY A 56 -8.60 -7.58 1.17
CA GLY A 56 -8.72 -7.06 2.52
C GLY A 56 -8.05 -7.90 3.60
N GLU A 57 -7.29 -8.94 3.21
CA GLU A 57 -6.54 -9.84 4.09
C GLU A 57 -5.27 -9.13 4.63
N MET A 58 -5.48 -8.02 5.36
CA MET A 58 -4.40 -7.11 5.72
C MET A 58 -3.38 -7.72 6.68
N GLU A 59 -3.82 -8.51 7.66
CA GLU A 59 -2.93 -9.21 8.59
C GLU A 59 -1.97 -10.15 7.84
N ARG A 60 -2.49 -10.92 6.89
CA ARG A 60 -1.66 -11.77 6.04
C ARG A 60 -0.76 -10.96 5.12
N ALA A 61 -1.27 -9.88 4.54
CA ALA A 61 -0.45 -9.00 3.71
C ALA A 61 0.75 -8.44 4.49
N VAL A 62 0.55 -8.02 5.74
CA VAL A 62 1.61 -7.56 6.65
C VAL A 62 2.65 -8.65 6.92
N GLN A 63 2.21 -9.89 7.17
CA GLN A 63 3.13 -11.03 7.37
C GLN A 63 4.06 -11.22 6.17
N PHE A 64 3.53 -11.17 4.95
CA PHE A 64 4.31 -11.36 3.72
C PHE A 64 5.11 -10.12 3.30
N LEU A 65 4.65 -8.91 3.66
CA LEU A 65 5.38 -7.66 3.45
C LEU A 65 6.52 -7.47 4.46
N GLY A 66 6.36 -7.98 5.69
CA GLY A 66 7.23 -7.68 6.82
C GLY A 66 7.00 -6.29 7.43
N HIS A 67 6.02 -5.55 6.97
CA HIS A 67 5.61 -4.23 7.48
C HIS A 67 4.15 -3.91 7.08
N PRO A 68 3.47 -2.96 7.75
CA PRO A 68 2.14 -2.54 7.36
C PRO A 68 2.08 -1.96 5.95
N HIS A 69 0.94 -2.11 5.29
CA HIS A 69 0.67 -1.39 4.05
C HIS A 69 0.38 0.07 4.37
N VAL A 70 1.17 1.00 3.83
CA VAL A 70 1.11 2.42 4.17
C VAL A 70 0.60 3.24 3.00
N LEU A 71 -0.45 4.03 3.24
CA LEU A 71 -0.95 5.04 2.32
C LEU A 71 -0.48 6.42 2.78
N THR A 72 0.41 7.06 2.03
CA THR A 72 0.93 8.40 2.37
C THR A 72 0.34 9.43 1.44
N GLN A 73 -0.43 10.38 1.99
CA GLN A 73 -1.11 11.42 1.22
C GLN A 73 -1.27 12.72 2.03
N LYS A 74 -1.43 13.83 1.31
CA LYS A 74 -1.90 15.07 1.93
C LYS A 74 -3.36 14.94 2.34
N VAL A 75 -3.69 15.42 3.53
CA VAL A 75 -5.07 15.45 3.99
C VAL A 75 -5.86 16.45 3.15
N ALA A 76 -6.85 15.94 2.45
CA ALA A 76 -7.76 16.76 1.66
C ALA A 76 -8.83 17.43 2.54
N HIS A 77 -9.30 18.61 2.14
CA HIS A 77 -10.47 19.22 2.75
C HIS A 77 -11.70 18.33 2.49
N GLY A 78 -12.14 17.58 3.50
CA GLY A 78 -13.42 16.89 3.49
C GLY A 78 -14.57 17.90 3.61
N LYS A 79 -15.73 17.59 3.04
CA LYS A 79 -16.96 18.29 3.43
C LYS A 79 -17.18 17.99 4.91
N LYS A 80 -17.23 19.01 5.75
CA LYS A 80 -17.37 18.97 7.23
C LYS A 80 -18.60 18.19 7.78
N ILE A 81 -19.13 17.22 7.03
CA ILE A 81 -20.38 16.53 7.36
C ILE A 81 -20.17 15.55 8.53
N GLY A 82 -18.99 14.93 8.66
CA GLY A 82 -18.73 13.98 9.73
C GLY A 82 -18.30 14.61 11.06
N SER A 83 -17.57 15.74 11.02
CA SER A 83 -17.09 16.41 12.24
C SER A 83 -18.20 17.11 13.02
N SER A 84 -19.31 17.44 12.36
CA SER A 84 -20.45 18.11 13.01
C SER A 84 -21.43 17.16 13.70
N THR A 85 -21.44 15.87 13.33
CA THR A 85 -22.45 14.91 13.84
C THR A 85 -21.86 13.96 14.87
N LEU A 86 -20.57 13.65 14.82
CA LEU A 86 -19.93 12.67 15.72
C LEU A 86 -18.79 13.25 16.57
N GLY A 87 -18.40 14.52 16.36
CA GLY A 87 -17.39 15.21 17.18
C GLY A 87 -15.94 14.72 16.99
N PHE A 88 -15.70 13.79 16.08
CA PHE A 88 -14.36 13.26 15.85
C PHE A 88 -13.69 13.87 14.62
N PRO A 89 -12.40 14.25 14.69
CA PRO A 89 -11.66 14.72 13.54
C PRO A 89 -11.49 13.61 12.50
N THR A 90 -11.82 13.92 11.25
CA THR A 90 -11.70 12.99 10.13
C THR A 90 -10.58 13.43 9.20
N VAL A 91 -9.80 12.47 8.72
CA VAL A 91 -8.83 12.65 7.65
C VAL A 91 -9.36 12.02 6.37
N ASN A 92 -9.37 12.79 5.28
CA ASN A 92 -9.80 12.30 3.98
C ASN A 92 -8.59 12.23 3.06
N LEU A 93 -8.33 11.05 2.49
CA LEU A 93 -7.25 10.82 1.55
C LEU A 93 -7.82 10.55 0.16
N HIS A 94 -7.32 11.28 -0.82
CA HIS A 94 -7.55 10.96 -2.22
C HIS A 94 -6.43 10.04 -2.71
N ILE A 95 -6.79 8.83 -3.04
CA ILE A 95 -5.82 7.83 -3.48
C ILE A 95 -5.55 8.03 -4.97
N PRO A 96 -4.29 8.25 -5.37
CA PRO A 96 -3.91 8.37 -6.77
C PRO A 96 -4.20 7.08 -7.55
N GLU A 97 -4.41 7.22 -8.84
CA GLU A 97 -4.51 6.07 -9.73
C GLU A 97 -3.23 5.23 -9.69
N GLY A 98 -3.38 3.91 -9.72
CA GLY A 98 -2.26 2.97 -9.66
C GLY A 98 -1.78 2.62 -8.24
N VAL A 99 -2.25 3.31 -7.20
CA VAL A 99 -2.01 2.92 -5.80
C VAL A 99 -2.99 1.82 -5.40
N ILE A 100 -2.47 0.73 -4.84
CA ILE A 100 -3.29 -0.37 -4.37
C ILE A 100 -4.01 0.04 -3.10
N VAL A 101 -5.32 -0.14 -3.12
CA VAL A 101 -6.22 0.11 -2.00
C VAL A 101 -6.78 -1.24 -1.54
N PRO A 102 -6.95 -1.47 -0.23
CA PRO A 102 -7.59 -2.67 0.28
C PRO A 102 -9.03 -2.81 -0.22
N ALA A 103 -9.61 -3.99 -0.04
CA ALA A 103 -11.05 -4.20 -0.23
C ALA A 103 -11.86 -3.12 0.51
N PHE A 104 -13.04 -2.79 -0.02
CA PHE A 104 -13.92 -1.83 0.65
C PHE A 104 -14.38 -2.37 1.99
N GLY A 105 -14.28 -1.55 3.01
CA GLY A 105 -14.58 -1.97 4.37
C GLY A 105 -14.04 -0.99 5.42
N VAL A 106 -14.12 -1.42 6.67
CA VAL A 106 -13.65 -0.66 7.83
C VAL A 106 -12.43 -1.37 8.42
N TYR A 107 -11.37 -0.61 8.65
CA TYR A 107 -10.09 -1.10 9.12
C TYR A 107 -9.64 -0.35 10.38
N THR A 108 -9.01 -1.05 11.29
CA THR A 108 -8.20 -0.42 12.32
C THR A 108 -6.86 -0.02 11.71
N THR A 109 -6.47 1.24 11.89
CA THR A 109 -5.27 1.79 11.26
C THR A 109 -4.48 2.64 12.25
N LYS A 110 -3.22 2.88 11.90
CA LYS A 110 -2.36 3.80 12.62
C LYS A 110 -2.05 4.99 11.73
N VAL A 111 -2.45 6.18 12.16
CA VAL A 111 -2.16 7.44 11.46
C VAL A 111 -0.92 8.06 12.06
N CYS A 112 0.07 8.36 11.21
CA CYS A 112 1.33 8.98 11.60
C CYS A 112 1.42 10.38 10.97
N PHE A 113 1.68 11.40 11.79
CA PHE A 113 1.83 12.81 11.38
C PHE A 113 2.67 13.57 12.41
N GLY A 114 3.47 14.51 11.94
CA GLY A 114 4.25 15.41 12.82
C GLY A 114 5.15 14.73 13.86
N GLY A 115 5.57 13.47 13.60
CA GLY A 115 6.33 12.66 14.56
C GLY A 115 5.46 11.91 15.59
N GLU A 116 4.15 12.11 15.59
CA GLU A 116 3.19 11.40 16.43
C GLU A 116 2.50 10.28 15.67
N SER A 117 1.93 9.34 16.41
CA SER A 117 1.06 8.29 15.86
C SER A 117 -0.17 8.09 16.72
N ARG A 118 -1.33 7.90 16.07
CA ARG A 118 -2.63 7.67 16.72
C ARG A 118 -3.36 6.49 16.08
N ILE A 119 -4.23 5.86 16.85
CA ILE A 119 -5.14 4.85 16.33
C ILE A 119 -6.30 5.55 15.62
N ALA A 120 -6.73 4.97 14.51
CA ALA A 120 -7.88 5.44 13.78
C ALA A 120 -8.75 4.28 13.29
N VAL A 121 -10.02 4.56 13.12
CA VAL A 121 -10.96 3.69 12.38
C VAL A 121 -11.07 4.26 10.98
N THR A 122 -10.71 3.46 9.99
CA THR A 122 -10.61 3.91 8.60
C THR A 122 -11.60 3.19 7.72
N ASN A 123 -12.44 3.96 7.03
CA ASN A 123 -13.35 3.46 6.01
C ASN A 123 -12.69 3.59 4.62
N VAL A 124 -12.58 2.47 3.93
CA VAL A 124 -12.18 2.39 2.52
C VAL A 124 -13.42 2.17 1.68
N GLY A 125 -13.71 3.06 0.75
CA GLY A 125 -14.94 3.00 -0.04
C GLY A 125 -14.82 3.75 -1.37
N VAL A 126 -15.95 3.92 -2.04
CA VAL A 126 -16.06 4.68 -3.29
C VAL A 126 -16.99 5.87 -3.09
N ARG A 127 -16.56 7.05 -3.49
CA ARG A 127 -17.48 8.17 -3.70
C ARG A 127 -17.75 8.36 -5.19
N PRO A 128 -19.04 8.40 -5.59
CA PRO A 128 -19.37 8.87 -6.93
C PRO A 128 -18.97 10.34 -7.06
N THR A 129 -18.11 10.67 -8.02
CA THR A 129 -17.82 12.06 -8.36
C THR A 129 -18.95 12.59 -9.23
N VAL A 130 -19.57 13.69 -8.77
CA VAL A 130 -20.72 14.32 -9.43
C VAL A 130 -20.36 14.92 -10.81
N LYS A 131 -19.06 15.10 -11.11
CA LYS A 131 -18.60 15.81 -12.31
C LYS A 131 -18.27 14.95 -13.53
N ASP A 132 -17.87 13.71 -13.35
CA ASP A 132 -17.35 12.87 -14.46
C ASP A 132 -17.77 11.41 -14.41
N GLY A 133 -18.62 11.02 -13.46
CA GLY A 133 -19.10 9.63 -13.33
C GLY A 133 -18.01 8.63 -12.91
N THR A 134 -16.79 9.07 -12.67
CA THR A 134 -15.68 8.20 -12.27
C THR A 134 -15.84 7.78 -10.81
N ARG A 135 -15.68 6.49 -10.55
CA ARG A 135 -15.65 5.94 -9.18
C ARG A 135 -14.21 5.99 -8.68
N ARG A 136 -13.91 6.90 -7.76
CA ARG A 136 -12.60 6.97 -7.14
C ARG A 136 -12.64 6.37 -5.74
N ALA A 137 -11.63 5.56 -5.44
CA ALA A 137 -11.45 5.07 -4.08
C ALA A 137 -11.19 6.25 -3.13
N THR A 138 -11.90 6.27 -2.01
CA THR A 138 -11.71 7.24 -0.94
C THR A 138 -11.36 6.50 0.34
N VAL A 139 -10.47 7.09 1.12
CA VAL A 139 -10.06 6.58 2.42
C VAL A 139 -10.35 7.67 3.45
N GLU A 140 -11.23 7.36 4.39
CA GLU A 140 -11.64 8.27 5.46
C GLU A 140 -11.25 7.68 6.81
N GLY A 141 -10.33 8.33 7.51
CA GLY A 141 -9.88 7.93 8.84
C GLY A 141 -10.53 8.78 9.93
N PHE A 142 -11.06 8.13 10.96
CA PHE A 142 -11.51 8.74 12.21
C PHE A 142 -10.43 8.51 13.25
N ILE A 143 -9.74 9.58 13.66
CA ILE A 143 -8.65 9.47 14.64
C ILE A 143 -9.25 9.45 16.02
N LEU A 144 -8.91 8.44 16.82
CA LEU A 144 -9.36 8.30 18.19
C LEU A 144 -8.53 9.21 19.12
N ASP A 145 -9.17 9.74 20.15
CA ASP A 145 -8.56 10.57 21.17
C ASP A 145 -7.74 11.76 20.60
N PHE A 146 -8.30 12.43 19.61
CA PHE A 146 -7.68 13.59 18.98
C PHE A 146 -8.69 14.72 18.76
N ASP A 147 -8.43 15.90 19.35
CA ASP A 147 -9.31 17.08 19.30
C ASP A 147 -8.81 18.16 18.32
N GLY A 148 -7.84 17.84 17.48
CA GLY A 148 -7.22 18.78 16.53
C GLY A 148 -7.87 18.77 15.15
N ALA A 149 -7.73 19.89 14.43
CA ALA A 149 -8.03 19.95 12.99
C ALA A 149 -6.81 19.52 12.18
N MET A 150 -6.98 18.54 11.28
CA MET A 150 -5.92 18.07 10.39
C MET A 150 -6.25 18.43 8.94
N TYR A 151 -5.75 19.57 8.48
CA TYR A 151 -5.85 19.97 7.08
C TYR A 151 -4.49 20.39 6.56
N GLY A 152 -4.11 19.83 5.41
CA GLY A 152 -2.87 20.20 4.71
C GLY A 152 -1.61 19.42 5.04
N PRO A 153 -1.39 18.81 6.24
CA PRO A 153 -0.21 18.00 6.45
C PRO A 153 -0.27 16.71 5.62
N THR A 154 0.90 16.20 5.30
CA THR A 154 1.05 14.83 4.79
C THR A 154 0.97 13.87 5.96
N ILE A 155 0.13 12.87 5.85
CA ILE A 155 -0.01 11.80 6.83
C ILE A 155 0.34 10.46 6.19
N ALA A 156 0.79 9.53 7.00
CA ALA A 156 0.95 8.13 6.66
C ALA A 156 -0.10 7.31 7.43
N LEU A 157 -0.91 6.58 6.71
CA LEU A 157 -1.96 5.72 7.25
C LEU A 157 -1.52 4.27 7.05
N ALA A 158 -1.17 3.60 8.13
CA ALA A 158 -0.72 2.22 8.15
C ALA A 158 -1.91 1.29 8.43
N LEU A 159 -2.17 0.37 7.51
CA LEU A 159 -3.18 -0.67 7.62
C LEU A 159 -2.52 -1.95 8.16
N HIS A 160 -3.15 -2.56 9.14
CA HIS A 160 -2.70 -3.76 9.82
C HIS A 160 -3.62 -4.95 9.55
#